data_a7bedbf71865688569da3019db15f9fd
#
_entry.id   a7bedbf71865688569da3019db15f9fd
#
_cell.length_a   1.000
_cell.length_b   1.000
_cell.length_c   1.000
_cell.angle_alpha   90.00
_cell.angle_beta   90.00
_cell.angle_gamma   90.00
#
_symmetry.space_group_name_H-M   'P 1'
#
loop_
_entity.id
_entity.type
_entity.pdbx_description
1 polymer ?
#
loop_
_entity_poly.entity_id
_entity_poly.type
_entity_poly.pdbx_seq_one_letter_code
_entity_poly.pdbx_strand_id
1 'polypeptide(L)'
;MGRNLMVYNGIKMVLAVLIGLITIQSVAIIFQAKWLAEVITALFHGESLTSQTKAIGLFLSAFMIRQIVSFIVKKTAYQFGVKTTQELRLTVMKSIFALGPRFTKNEGTGNLVTLITTGLQKLRAYLELFLPKLAAISVTPWLVLAFVWYQDRLSGIILLVTMPILILFMILLGLAAQKKIDSQWETYHVLSNHFVDSLRGLETLTFLGKSKEHAETIGRVSDRYRKATMGTLRIAFLSTFALDFFTMLSVAIVAVMLGLRLVNGSMTLEPALMILLLAPEYFLPIREVGNDYHATLDGKESGDALIKIVKQAEKPSAKEEDVPDWTENSEIQLRHITVKYDEEQPPSLEDVSLHVKGSKKIGIIGKSGAGKSTLIDILSGFVQFTEGSAEVNGVPVDLRSDAWQKQITYIPQHPFIFNGTVKENIEFYQDRGGSYDYEDALTKAGLLSTIQQMPKKENEVIGDGGRQLSGGQAQRIALARAFLSDRPIIMLDEPTAQVDIETEYELKQDILTMFQDKLFILATHRLHWMKDMDLIVVIENGKVAEVGNHQELIRKKGAYYQFLHEEEEI
;
A
#
# COMPACT_ATOMS: atom_id res chain seq x y z
N MET A 1 18.66 10.83 -1.29
CA MET A 1 18.24 9.54 -0.72
C MET A 1 17.89 9.58 0.78
N GLY A 2 18.56 10.34 1.65
CA GLY A 2 18.36 10.28 3.10
C GLY A 2 17.20 11.07 3.72
N ARG A 3 16.53 11.96 2.99
CA ARG A 3 15.59 12.93 3.58
C ARG A 3 14.32 12.29 4.15
N ASN A 4 13.87 11.17 3.61
CA ASN A 4 12.66 10.46 4.06
C ASN A 4 12.92 9.41 5.16
N LEU A 5 14.17 9.07 5.43
CA LEU A 5 14.51 8.09 6.48
C LEU A 5 14.13 8.57 7.89
N MET A 6 14.18 9.88 8.12
CA MET A 6 13.88 10.48 9.44
C MET A 6 12.41 10.29 9.89
N VAL A 7 11.54 9.81 9.01
CA VAL A 7 10.13 9.51 9.31
C VAL A 7 9.99 8.25 10.19
N TYR A 8 10.96 7.32 10.12
CA TYR A 8 10.88 6.07 10.88
C TYR A 8 11.34 6.28 12.33
N ASN A 9 10.49 5.86 13.27
CA ASN A 9 10.77 6.00 14.70
C ASN A 9 12.04 5.24 15.11
N GLY A 10 12.91 5.91 15.90
CA GLY A 10 14.14 5.30 16.43
C GLY A 10 15.34 5.25 15.47
N ILE A 11 15.21 5.70 14.22
CA ILE A 11 16.30 5.64 13.22
C ILE A 11 17.57 6.38 13.65
N LYS A 12 17.42 7.54 14.33
CA LYS A 12 18.57 8.32 14.80
C LYS A 12 19.43 7.52 15.78
N MET A 13 18.80 6.81 16.70
CA MET A 13 19.49 5.97 17.67
C MET A 13 20.21 4.79 16.99
N VAL A 14 19.51 4.13 16.06
CA VAL A 14 20.09 3.00 15.31
C VAL A 14 21.28 3.46 14.46
N LEU A 15 21.17 4.61 13.76
CA LEU A 15 22.29 5.18 13.00
C LEU A 15 23.49 5.51 13.91
N ALA A 16 23.26 6.10 15.09
CA ALA A 16 24.34 6.38 16.05
C ALA A 16 25.05 5.10 16.50
N VAL A 17 24.29 4.04 16.80
CA VAL A 17 24.85 2.72 17.16
C VAL A 17 25.64 2.12 15.98
N LEU A 18 25.10 2.16 14.77
CA LEU A 18 25.77 1.66 13.58
C LEU A 18 27.06 2.43 13.29
N ILE A 19 27.07 3.75 13.43
CA ILE A 19 28.28 4.60 13.27
C ILE A 19 29.33 4.18 14.30
N GLY A 20 28.95 4.01 15.56
CA GLY A 20 29.88 3.57 16.61
C GLY A 20 30.48 2.19 16.34
N LEU A 21 29.65 1.22 15.94
CA LEU A 21 30.10 -0.14 15.59
C LEU A 21 31.03 -0.13 14.36
N ILE A 22 30.68 0.63 13.32
CA ILE A 22 31.48 0.74 12.11
C ILE A 22 32.79 1.47 12.36
N THR A 23 32.82 2.41 13.30
CA THR A 23 34.08 3.02 13.74
C THR A 23 35.01 1.97 14.34
N ILE A 24 34.50 1.11 15.23
CA ILE A 24 35.28 0.01 15.81
C ILE A 24 35.75 -0.95 14.70
N GLN A 25 34.86 -1.28 13.75
CA GLN A 25 35.18 -2.15 12.61
C GLN A 25 36.28 -1.54 11.74
N SER A 26 36.23 -0.24 11.42
CA SER A 26 37.22 0.46 10.60
C SER A 26 38.57 0.52 11.28
N VAL A 27 38.61 0.74 12.59
CA VAL A 27 39.84 0.69 13.37
C VAL A 27 40.42 -0.75 13.35
N ALA A 28 39.58 -1.76 13.50
CA ALA A 28 40.03 -3.17 13.43
C ALA A 28 40.60 -3.51 12.03
N ILE A 29 40.03 -2.98 10.94
CA ILE A 29 40.56 -3.14 9.58
C ILE A 29 41.95 -2.52 9.45
N ILE A 30 42.16 -1.32 9.99
CA ILE A 30 43.47 -0.64 9.96
C ILE A 30 44.53 -1.45 10.71
N PHE A 31 44.22 -1.91 11.92
CA PHE A 31 45.14 -2.76 12.70
C PHE A 31 45.39 -4.11 12.06
N GLN A 32 44.35 -4.72 11.46
CA GLN A 32 44.51 -5.95 10.69
C GLN A 32 45.50 -5.78 9.54
N ALA A 33 45.40 -4.69 8.75
CA ALA A 33 46.32 -4.39 7.68
C ALA A 33 47.74 -4.14 8.21
N LYS A 34 47.87 -3.41 9.35
CA LYS A 34 49.17 -3.11 9.97
C LYS A 34 49.90 -4.40 10.40
N TRP A 35 49.29 -5.21 11.21
CA TRP A 35 49.93 -6.44 11.72
C TRP A 35 50.21 -7.45 10.60
N LEU A 36 49.34 -7.53 9.59
CA LEU A 36 49.62 -8.37 8.42
C LEU A 36 50.84 -7.86 7.63
N ALA A 37 50.94 -6.55 7.41
CA ALA A 37 52.11 -5.96 6.74
C ALA A 37 53.39 -6.16 7.55
N GLU A 38 53.35 -6.00 8.86
CA GLU A 38 54.49 -6.26 9.78
C GLU A 38 54.97 -7.71 9.68
N VAL A 39 54.08 -8.70 9.76
CA VAL A 39 54.44 -10.12 9.65
C VAL A 39 55.05 -10.43 8.29
N ILE A 40 54.43 -9.97 7.19
CA ILE A 40 54.93 -10.23 5.85
C ILE A 40 56.34 -9.58 5.68
N THR A 41 56.52 -8.36 6.15
CA THR A 41 57.80 -7.63 6.06
C THR A 41 58.89 -8.33 6.87
N ALA A 42 58.63 -8.75 8.10
CA ALA A 42 59.56 -9.49 8.94
C ALA A 42 59.98 -10.84 8.30
N LEU A 43 59.04 -11.59 7.76
CA LEU A 43 59.34 -12.82 7.04
C LEU A 43 60.16 -12.58 5.76
N PHE A 44 59.88 -11.49 5.07
CA PHE A 44 60.67 -11.07 3.88
C PHE A 44 62.12 -10.76 4.23
N HIS A 45 62.37 -10.23 5.43
CA HIS A 45 63.75 -9.98 5.91
C HIS A 45 64.41 -11.22 6.52
N GLY A 46 63.80 -12.39 6.45
CA GLY A 46 64.37 -13.67 6.92
C GLY A 46 64.13 -13.95 8.40
N GLU A 47 63.25 -13.21 9.09
CA GLU A 47 62.89 -13.53 10.46
C GLU A 47 62.08 -14.82 10.55
N SER A 48 62.21 -15.55 11.69
CA SER A 48 61.47 -16.78 11.88
C SER A 48 60.00 -16.54 12.13
N LEU A 49 59.11 -17.43 11.71
CA LEU A 49 57.68 -17.37 11.96
C LEU A 49 57.39 -17.34 13.47
N THR A 50 58.18 -17.98 14.28
CA THR A 50 58.06 -18.06 15.73
C THR A 50 58.29 -16.71 16.42
N SER A 51 59.11 -15.81 15.85
CA SER A 51 59.30 -14.45 16.38
C SER A 51 58.08 -13.57 16.18
N GLN A 52 57.23 -13.88 15.19
CA GLN A 52 56.06 -13.12 14.80
C GLN A 52 54.74 -13.58 15.44
N THR A 53 54.79 -14.53 16.39
CA THR A 53 53.57 -15.10 17.03
C THR A 53 52.68 -14.04 17.69
N LYS A 54 53.28 -12.97 18.24
CA LYS A 54 52.56 -11.83 18.83
C LYS A 54 51.80 -11.04 17.77
N ALA A 55 52.43 -10.68 16.68
CA ALA A 55 51.81 -9.93 15.58
C ALA A 55 50.71 -10.74 14.89
N ILE A 56 50.94 -12.07 14.70
CA ILE A 56 49.91 -13.00 14.20
C ILE A 56 48.71 -13.08 15.15
N GLY A 57 48.95 -13.17 16.46
CA GLY A 57 47.89 -13.19 17.47
C GLY A 57 47.06 -11.89 17.46
N LEU A 58 47.70 -10.75 17.32
CA LEU A 58 47.06 -9.44 17.21
C LEU A 58 46.27 -9.30 15.90
N PHE A 59 46.81 -9.78 14.76
CA PHE A 59 46.08 -9.85 13.50
C PHE A 59 44.80 -10.70 13.61
N LEU A 60 44.91 -11.89 14.19
CA LEU A 60 43.75 -12.76 14.40
C LEU A 60 42.71 -12.13 15.32
N SER A 61 43.14 -11.45 16.38
CA SER A 61 42.22 -10.74 17.28
C SER A 61 41.49 -9.61 16.54
N ALA A 62 42.19 -8.80 15.76
CA ALA A 62 41.58 -7.74 14.95
C ALA A 62 40.62 -8.31 13.90
N PHE A 63 40.98 -9.44 13.27
CA PHE A 63 40.10 -10.14 12.35
C PHE A 63 38.81 -10.62 13.04
N MET A 64 38.95 -11.24 14.21
CA MET A 64 37.78 -11.70 15.00
C MET A 64 36.89 -10.53 15.42
N ILE A 65 37.46 -9.42 15.90
CA ILE A 65 36.72 -8.21 16.23
C ILE A 65 35.95 -7.70 15.00
N ARG A 66 36.60 -7.60 13.84
CA ARG A 66 35.97 -7.19 12.57
C ARG A 66 34.74 -8.06 12.25
N GLN A 67 34.86 -9.39 12.36
CA GLN A 67 33.77 -10.33 12.05
C GLN A 67 32.61 -10.23 13.05
N ILE A 68 32.93 -10.19 14.35
CA ILE A 68 31.91 -10.04 15.39
C ILE A 68 31.14 -8.72 15.24
N VAL A 69 31.85 -7.64 15.02
CA VAL A 69 31.21 -6.32 14.84
C VAL A 69 30.38 -6.30 13.55
N SER A 70 30.86 -6.88 12.45
CA SER A 70 30.11 -7.02 11.20
C SER A 70 28.79 -7.79 11.42
N PHE A 71 28.84 -8.87 12.21
CA PHE A 71 27.64 -9.63 12.55
C PHE A 71 26.65 -8.79 13.38
N ILE A 72 27.15 -8.05 14.38
CA ILE A 72 26.32 -7.17 15.23
C ILE A 72 25.67 -6.05 14.37
N VAL A 73 26.42 -5.44 13.47
CA VAL A 73 25.92 -4.41 12.53
C VAL A 73 24.76 -4.95 11.69
N LYS A 74 24.95 -6.11 11.05
CA LYS A 74 23.90 -6.77 10.26
C LYS A 74 22.68 -7.13 11.10
N LYS A 75 22.89 -7.71 12.31
CA LYS A 75 21.81 -8.08 13.23
C LYS A 75 21.01 -6.85 13.67
N THR A 76 21.68 -5.75 14.00
CA THR A 76 21.03 -4.49 14.43
C THR A 76 20.17 -3.91 13.31
N ALA A 77 20.69 -3.84 12.07
CA ALA A 77 19.94 -3.36 10.91
C ALA A 77 18.72 -4.26 10.60
N TYR A 78 18.91 -5.58 10.65
CA TYR A 78 17.85 -6.56 10.48
C TYR A 78 16.72 -6.38 11.49
N GLN A 79 17.06 -6.31 12.79
CA GLN A 79 16.07 -6.14 13.86
C GLN A 79 15.29 -4.83 13.71
N PHE A 80 15.98 -3.76 13.36
CA PHE A 80 15.33 -2.48 13.07
C PHE A 80 14.39 -2.58 11.87
N GLY A 81 14.82 -3.20 10.76
CA GLY A 81 14.01 -3.41 9.57
C GLY A 81 12.74 -4.20 9.86
N VAL A 82 12.85 -5.31 10.62
CA VAL A 82 11.71 -6.14 11.03
C VAL A 82 10.72 -5.34 11.87
N LYS A 83 11.21 -4.67 12.93
CA LYS A 83 10.36 -3.89 13.83
C LYS A 83 9.62 -2.78 13.10
N THR A 84 10.34 -2.00 12.31
CA THR A 84 9.77 -0.87 11.55
C THR A 84 8.70 -1.33 10.57
N THR A 85 8.93 -2.44 9.85
CA THR A 85 7.94 -2.95 8.88
C THR A 85 6.73 -3.58 9.54
N GLN A 86 6.87 -4.18 10.73
CA GLN A 86 5.72 -4.68 11.50
C GLN A 86 4.84 -3.53 12.02
N GLU A 87 5.44 -2.50 12.61
CA GLU A 87 4.72 -1.30 13.06
C GLU A 87 4.01 -0.59 11.88
N LEU A 88 4.73 -0.42 10.76
CA LEU A 88 4.17 0.22 9.58
C LEU A 88 3.03 -0.60 8.96
N ARG A 89 3.12 -1.94 8.95
CA ARG A 89 2.03 -2.81 8.49
C ARG A 89 0.73 -2.55 9.24
N LEU A 90 0.79 -2.52 10.58
CA LEU A 90 -0.38 -2.26 11.42
C LEU A 90 -0.94 -0.86 11.16
N THR A 91 -0.06 0.15 11.06
CA THR A 91 -0.46 1.53 10.79
C THR A 91 -1.12 1.67 9.42
N VAL A 92 -0.52 1.09 8.37
CA VAL A 92 -1.07 1.12 7.01
C VAL A 92 -2.42 0.41 6.93
N MET A 93 -2.56 -0.76 7.58
CA MET A 93 -3.86 -1.47 7.63
C MET A 93 -4.93 -0.61 8.29
N LYS A 94 -4.64 -0.01 9.45
CA LYS A 94 -5.57 0.92 10.11
C LYS A 94 -5.91 2.11 9.21
N SER A 95 -4.91 2.66 8.53
CA SER A 95 -5.11 3.80 7.61
C SER A 95 -5.99 3.43 6.41
N ILE A 96 -5.84 2.23 5.83
CA ILE A 96 -6.68 1.76 4.73
C ILE A 96 -8.14 1.61 5.19
N PHE A 97 -8.38 1.05 6.37
CA PHE A 97 -9.73 0.95 6.92
C PHE A 97 -10.33 2.33 7.20
N ALA A 98 -9.54 3.27 7.74
CA ALA A 98 -10.00 4.65 7.99
C ALA A 98 -10.28 5.44 6.69
N LEU A 99 -9.58 5.14 5.59
CA LEU A 99 -9.82 5.74 4.27
C LEU A 99 -11.06 5.17 3.56
N GLY A 100 -11.55 4.03 4.01
CA GLY A 100 -12.80 3.43 3.58
C GLY A 100 -12.77 2.68 2.24
N PRO A 101 -13.94 2.11 1.85
CA PRO A 101 -14.02 1.18 0.71
C PRO A 101 -13.74 1.84 -0.64
N ARG A 102 -14.03 3.13 -0.77
CA ARG A 102 -13.80 3.86 -2.02
C ARG A 102 -12.32 4.05 -2.33
N PHE A 103 -11.51 4.35 -1.31
CA PHE A 103 -10.05 4.39 -1.45
C PHE A 103 -9.52 3.06 -1.98
N THR A 104 -9.98 1.96 -1.39
CA THR A 104 -9.59 0.61 -1.81
C THR A 104 -9.99 0.30 -3.25
N LYS A 105 -11.16 0.77 -3.69
CA LYS A 105 -11.64 0.60 -5.07
C LYS A 105 -10.80 1.41 -6.07
N ASN A 106 -10.44 2.65 -5.73
CA ASN A 106 -9.66 3.54 -6.60
C ASN A 106 -8.21 3.08 -6.74
N GLU A 107 -7.55 2.72 -5.63
CA GLU A 107 -6.15 2.22 -5.65
C GLU A 107 -6.06 0.78 -6.18
N GLY A 108 -7.15 0.04 -6.15
CA GLY A 108 -7.23 -1.37 -6.54
C GLY A 108 -6.74 -2.33 -5.45
N THR A 109 -7.59 -3.27 -5.07
CA THR A 109 -7.30 -4.25 -4.00
C THR A 109 -6.00 -5.03 -4.24
N GLY A 110 -5.76 -5.48 -5.48
CA GLY A 110 -4.53 -6.20 -5.85
C GLY A 110 -3.26 -5.38 -5.64
N ASN A 111 -3.31 -4.08 -5.97
CA ASN A 111 -2.18 -3.16 -5.76
C ASN A 111 -1.90 -2.96 -4.27
N LEU A 112 -2.93 -2.73 -3.46
CA LEU A 112 -2.80 -2.58 -2.00
C LEU A 112 -2.26 -3.86 -1.34
N VAL A 113 -2.75 -5.04 -1.72
CA VAL A 113 -2.25 -6.32 -1.22
C VAL A 113 -0.77 -6.49 -1.60
N THR A 114 -0.39 -6.21 -2.84
CA THR A 114 1.01 -6.28 -3.29
C THR A 114 1.90 -5.31 -2.51
N LEU A 115 1.42 -4.09 -2.27
CA LEU A 115 2.16 -3.08 -1.50
C LEU A 115 2.36 -3.50 -0.04
N ILE A 116 1.34 -4.08 0.61
CA ILE A 116 1.42 -4.54 2.01
C ILE A 116 2.26 -5.82 2.15
N THR A 117 2.27 -6.70 1.16
CA THR A 117 3.03 -7.95 1.21
C THR A 117 4.45 -7.77 0.68
N THR A 118 4.57 -7.53 -0.62
CA THR A 118 5.87 -7.40 -1.32
C THR A 118 6.53 -6.05 -1.05
N GLY A 119 5.76 -4.96 -1.00
CA GLY A 119 6.29 -3.62 -0.75
C GLY A 119 6.94 -3.49 0.62
N LEU A 120 6.33 -4.04 1.68
CA LEU A 120 6.95 -4.08 3.01
C LEU A 120 8.21 -4.93 3.07
N GLN A 121 8.28 -6.04 2.31
CA GLN A 121 9.49 -6.84 2.22
C GLN A 121 10.63 -6.08 1.53
N LYS A 122 10.32 -5.35 0.44
CA LYS A 122 11.29 -4.49 -0.24
C LYS A 122 11.77 -3.36 0.66
N LEU A 123 10.87 -2.72 1.42
CA LEU A 123 11.23 -1.70 2.40
C LEU A 123 12.15 -2.26 3.49
N ARG A 124 11.86 -3.46 3.99
CA ARG A 124 12.72 -4.15 4.96
C ARG A 124 14.12 -4.36 4.39
N ALA A 125 14.24 -4.93 3.19
CA ALA A 125 15.51 -5.14 2.52
C ALA A 125 16.28 -3.82 2.32
N TYR A 126 15.58 -2.73 1.99
CA TYR A 126 16.16 -1.40 1.93
C TYR A 126 16.79 -0.96 3.25
N LEU A 127 16.04 -1.07 4.36
CA LEU A 127 16.56 -0.68 5.67
C LEU A 127 17.74 -1.56 6.10
N GLU A 128 17.67 -2.87 5.86
CA GLU A 128 18.73 -3.82 6.21
C GLU A 128 20.05 -3.59 5.44
N LEU A 129 19.94 -3.28 4.14
CA LEU A 129 21.11 -3.10 3.28
C LEU A 129 21.66 -1.67 3.32
N PHE A 130 20.79 -0.67 3.31
CA PHE A 130 21.19 0.72 3.13
C PHE A 130 21.73 1.36 4.41
N LEU A 131 21.13 1.09 5.59
CA LEU A 131 21.57 1.74 6.84
C LEU A 131 23.01 1.42 7.22
N PRO A 132 23.48 0.16 7.21
CA PRO A 132 24.88 -0.14 7.48
C PRO A 132 25.83 0.51 6.47
N LYS A 133 25.46 0.53 5.19
CA LYS A 133 26.29 1.11 4.13
C LYS A 133 26.37 2.63 4.20
N LEU A 134 25.25 3.28 4.56
CA LEU A 134 25.24 4.72 4.81
C LEU A 134 26.19 5.08 5.96
N ALA A 135 26.17 4.32 7.05
CA ALA A 135 27.11 4.50 8.16
C ALA A 135 28.55 4.18 7.74
N ALA A 136 28.76 3.13 6.93
CA ALA A 136 30.10 2.76 6.44
C ALA A 136 30.72 3.84 5.54
N ILE A 137 29.96 4.41 4.59
CA ILE A 137 30.44 5.52 3.75
C ILE A 137 30.80 6.76 4.59
N SER A 138 30.06 6.98 5.66
CA SER A 138 30.27 8.15 6.52
C SER A 138 31.51 8.04 7.40
N VAL A 139 32.05 6.84 7.63
CA VAL A 139 33.13 6.60 8.60
C VAL A 139 34.38 5.98 7.95
N THR A 140 34.22 4.81 7.31
CA THR A 140 35.36 3.98 6.89
C THR A 140 36.34 4.72 5.95
N PRO A 141 35.89 5.38 4.86
CA PRO A 141 36.79 6.05 3.94
C PRO A 141 37.61 7.15 4.63
N TRP A 142 36.99 7.91 5.52
CA TRP A 142 37.66 9.03 6.20
C TRP A 142 38.70 8.56 7.19
N LEU A 143 38.43 7.49 7.95
CA LEU A 143 39.40 6.90 8.87
C LEU A 143 40.58 6.27 8.13
N VAL A 144 40.31 5.53 7.06
CA VAL A 144 41.35 4.92 6.23
C VAL A 144 42.19 6.02 5.56
N LEU A 145 41.53 7.04 4.99
CA LEU A 145 42.24 8.17 4.36
C LEU A 145 43.14 8.92 5.36
N ALA A 146 42.64 9.22 6.54
CA ALA A 146 43.43 9.89 7.59
C ALA A 146 44.65 9.07 7.99
N PHE A 147 44.48 7.76 8.11
CA PHE A 147 45.58 6.85 8.44
C PHE A 147 46.61 6.74 7.30
N VAL A 148 46.16 6.58 6.05
CA VAL A 148 47.05 6.54 4.87
C VAL A 148 47.76 7.87 4.69
N TRP A 149 47.07 9.00 4.88
CA TRP A 149 47.70 10.34 4.83
C TRP A 149 48.80 10.53 5.83
N TYR A 150 48.65 9.96 7.04
CA TYR A 150 49.70 9.98 8.07
C TYR A 150 50.92 9.15 7.67
N GLN A 151 50.71 8.00 7.02
CA GLN A 151 51.79 7.09 6.59
C GLN A 151 52.49 7.56 5.31
N ASP A 152 51.72 8.02 4.32
CA ASP A 152 52.23 8.52 3.05
C ASP A 152 51.29 9.55 2.41
N ARG A 153 51.76 10.80 2.34
CA ARG A 153 50.95 11.92 1.82
C ARG A 153 50.60 11.74 0.34
N LEU A 154 51.51 11.17 -0.48
CA LEU A 154 51.29 11.02 -1.91
C LEU A 154 50.17 10.01 -2.18
N SER A 155 50.20 8.86 -1.51
CA SER A 155 49.11 7.86 -1.58
C SER A 155 47.80 8.42 -1.07
N GLY A 156 47.80 9.22 0.01
CA GLY A 156 46.63 9.92 0.52
C GLY A 156 46.02 10.89 -0.51
N ILE A 157 46.85 11.65 -1.26
CA ILE A 157 46.37 12.52 -2.33
C ILE A 157 45.74 11.72 -3.47
N ILE A 158 46.35 10.62 -3.89
CA ILE A 158 45.80 9.74 -4.94
C ILE A 158 44.41 9.21 -4.55
N LEU A 159 44.26 8.69 -3.32
CA LEU A 159 42.98 8.23 -2.81
C LEU A 159 41.95 9.37 -2.73
N LEU A 160 42.34 10.54 -2.25
CA LEU A 160 41.47 11.71 -2.13
C LEU A 160 40.95 12.20 -3.49
N VAL A 161 41.77 12.18 -4.54
CA VAL A 161 41.42 12.64 -5.89
C VAL A 161 40.55 11.60 -6.62
N THR A 162 40.85 10.32 -6.44
CA THR A 162 40.12 9.23 -7.14
C THR A 162 38.73 9.01 -6.60
N MET A 163 38.47 9.27 -5.33
CA MET A 163 37.12 9.07 -4.71
C MET A 163 36.02 9.97 -5.33
N PRO A 164 36.19 11.28 -5.49
CA PRO A 164 35.19 12.12 -6.17
C PRO A 164 34.92 11.69 -7.60
N ILE A 165 35.95 11.24 -8.33
CA ILE A 165 35.79 10.75 -9.71
C ILE A 165 34.87 9.51 -9.72
N LEU A 166 35.10 8.57 -8.82
CA LEU A 166 34.28 7.37 -8.68
C LEU A 166 32.83 7.71 -8.31
N ILE A 167 32.62 8.65 -7.38
CA ILE A 167 31.28 9.12 -6.99
C ILE A 167 30.59 9.80 -8.16
N LEU A 168 31.28 10.64 -8.93
CA LEU A 168 30.74 11.30 -10.10
C LEU A 168 30.26 10.29 -11.15
N PHE A 169 31.08 9.28 -11.46
CA PHE A 169 30.69 8.19 -12.36
C PHE A 169 29.49 7.40 -11.83
N MET A 170 29.45 7.09 -10.54
CA MET A 170 28.31 6.41 -9.91
C MET A 170 27.01 7.21 -10.09
N ILE A 171 27.05 8.54 -9.91
CA ILE A 171 25.88 9.39 -10.08
C ILE A 171 25.40 9.41 -11.55
N LEU A 172 26.35 9.62 -12.48
CA LEU A 172 26.04 9.67 -13.92
C LEU A 172 25.42 8.36 -14.43
N LEU A 173 26.01 7.22 -14.05
CA LEU A 173 25.50 5.91 -14.41
C LEU A 173 24.15 5.61 -13.72
N GLY A 174 23.99 6.03 -12.47
CA GLY A 174 22.73 5.91 -11.75
C GLY A 174 21.56 6.65 -12.42
N LEU A 175 21.81 7.89 -12.87
CA LEU A 175 20.81 8.69 -13.62
C LEU A 175 20.46 8.04 -14.98
N ALA A 176 21.45 7.51 -15.70
CA ALA A 176 21.22 6.80 -16.95
C ALA A 176 20.44 5.50 -16.74
N ALA A 177 20.71 4.78 -15.65
CA ALA A 177 20.01 3.56 -15.29
C ALA A 177 18.55 3.85 -14.92
N GLN A 178 18.28 4.90 -14.12
CA GLN A 178 16.93 5.28 -13.73
C GLN A 178 16.03 5.50 -14.93
N LYS A 179 16.46 6.28 -15.93
CA LYS A 179 15.68 6.53 -17.15
C LYS A 179 15.32 5.25 -17.91
N LYS A 180 16.17 4.23 -17.87
CA LYS A 180 15.89 2.94 -18.53
C LYS A 180 14.94 2.05 -17.72
N ILE A 181 15.06 2.12 -16.39
CA ILE A 181 14.16 1.40 -15.48
C ILE A 181 12.74 1.96 -15.62
N ASP A 182 12.56 3.29 -15.63
CA ASP A 182 11.26 3.92 -15.81
C ASP A 182 10.59 3.48 -17.12
N SER A 183 11.35 3.47 -18.23
CA SER A 183 10.86 2.96 -19.52
C SER A 183 10.54 1.47 -19.49
N GLN A 184 11.27 0.65 -18.74
CA GLN A 184 10.97 -0.77 -18.58
C GLN A 184 9.68 -0.99 -17.80
N TRP A 185 9.47 -0.23 -16.72
CA TRP A 185 8.24 -0.28 -15.92
C TRP A 185 7.01 0.11 -16.73
N GLU A 186 7.09 1.19 -17.51
CA GLU A 186 6.01 1.59 -18.42
C GLU A 186 5.65 0.44 -19.40
N THR A 187 6.67 -0.16 -20.02
CA THR A 187 6.46 -1.28 -20.95
C THR A 187 5.90 -2.52 -20.24
N TYR A 188 6.29 -2.76 -19.00
CA TYR A 188 5.74 -3.85 -18.17
C TYR A 188 4.26 -3.64 -17.88
N HIS A 189 3.84 -2.44 -17.48
CA HIS A 189 2.43 -2.12 -17.25
C HIS A 189 1.59 -2.32 -18.50
N VAL A 190 2.08 -1.89 -19.66
CA VAL A 190 1.41 -2.12 -20.95
C VAL A 190 1.25 -3.62 -21.22
N LEU A 191 2.29 -4.42 -21.02
CA LEU A 191 2.22 -5.88 -21.19
C LEU A 191 1.23 -6.53 -20.23
N SER A 192 1.30 -6.15 -18.94
CA SER A 192 0.43 -6.68 -17.90
C SER A 192 -1.05 -6.38 -18.19
N ASN A 193 -1.37 -5.14 -18.56
CA ASN A 193 -2.72 -4.74 -18.90
C ASN A 193 -3.24 -5.52 -20.13
N HIS A 194 -2.46 -5.60 -21.21
CA HIS A 194 -2.83 -6.41 -22.37
C HIS A 194 -3.06 -7.88 -22.04
N PHE A 195 -2.26 -8.44 -21.15
CA PHE A 195 -2.42 -9.83 -20.73
C PHE A 195 -3.71 -10.04 -19.92
N VAL A 196 -3.98 -9.16 -18.96
CA VAL A 196 -5.22 -9.20 -18.15
C VAL A 196 -6.45 -9.01 -19.03
N ASP A 197 -6.43 -8.04 -19.96
CA ASP A 197 -7.53 -7.79 -20.88
C ASP A 197 -7.76 -8.97 -21.81
N SER A 198 -6.69 -9.64 -22.25
CA SER A 198 -6.78 -10.85 -23.06
C SER A 198 -7.43 -12.01 -22.31
N LEU A 199 -7.10 -12.17 -21.03
CA LEU A 199 -7.73 -13.21 -20.18
C LEU A 199 -9.22 -12.91 -19.95
N ARG A 200 -9.57 -11.65 -19.69
CA ARG A 200 -10.98 -11.24 -19.51
C ARG A 200 -11.79 -11.35 -20.78
N GLY A 201 -11.16 -11.08 -21.92
CA GLY A 201 -11.79 -11.16 -23.24
C GLY A 201 -11.61 -12.51 -23.94
N LEU A 202 -11.07 -13.54 -23.28
CA LEU A 202 -10.72 -14.81 -23.91
C LEU A 202 -11.92 -15.49 -24.61
N GLU A 203 -13.05 -15.51 -23.95
CA GLU A 203 -14.31 -16.05 -24.49
C GLU A 203 -14.72 -15.31 -25.76
N THR A 204 -14.76 -13.98 -25.70
CA THR A 204 -15.10 -13.12 -26.87
C THR A 204 -14.12 -13.33 -28.02
N LEU A 205 -12.81 -13.36 -27.73
CA LEU A 205 -11.77 -13.60 -28.76
C LEU A 205 -11.91 -14.97 -29.42
N THR A 206 -12.33 -15.96 -28.64
CA THR A 206 -12.53 -17.32 -29.15
C THR A 206 -13.76 -17.37 -30.06
N PHE A 207 -14.89 -16.80 -29.62
CA PHE A 207 -16.12 -16.74 -30.41
C PHE A 207 -15.96 -15.94 -31.72
N LEU A 208 -15.17 -14.87 -31.69
CA LEU A 208 -14.89 -14.05 -32.88
C LEU A 208 -13.80 -14.64 -33.79
N GLY A 209 -13.17 -15.76 -33.43
CA GLY A 209 -12.06 -16.37 -34.18
C GLY A 209 -10.77 -15.52 -34.22
N LYS A 210 -10.62 -14.54 -33.28
CA LYS A 210 -9.52 -13.55 -33.26
C LYS A 210 -8.36 -13.95 -32.35
N SER A 211 -8.39 -15.14 -31.75
CA SER A 211 -7.37 -15.60 -30.78
C SER A 211 -5.94 -15.60 -31.35
N LYS A 212 -5.74 -15.99 -32.61
CA LYS A 212 -4.42 -16.00 -33.26
C LYS A 212 -3.88 -14.59 -33.49
N GLU A 213 -4.69 -13.69 -34.03
CA GLU A 213 -4.31 -12.29 -34.27
C GLU A 213 -3.98 -11.56 -32.96
N HIS A 214 -4.73 -11.87 -31.90
CA HIS A 214 -4.47 -11.31 -30.58
C HIS A 214 -3.19 -11.86 -29.95
N ALA A 215 -2.88 -13.16 -30.13
CA ALA A 215 -1.62 -13.76 -29.70
C ALA A 215 -0.40 -13.10 -30.35
N GLU A 216 -0.47 -12.70 -31.64
CA GLU A 216 0.59 -11.93 -32.30
C GLU A 216 0.77 -10.54 -31.67
N THR A 217 -0.32 -9.91 -31.26
CA THR A 217 -0.28 -8.62 -30.58
C THR A 217 0.40 -8.72 -29.21
N ILE A 218 0.07 -9.75 -28.42
CA ILE A 218 0.76 -10.06 -27.15
C ILE A 218 2.25 -10.33 -27.42
N GLY A 219 2.58 -11.09 -28.46
CA GLY A 219 3.95 -11.36 -28.89
C GLY A 219 4.75 -10.09 -29.17
N ARG A 220 4.17 -9.12 -29.89
CA ARG A 220 4.81 -7.81 -30.15
C ARG A 220 5.04 -6.98 -28.89
N VAL A 221 4.07 -6.95 -27.99
CA VAL A 221 4.19 -6.23 -26.71
C VAL A 221 5.24 -6.90 -25.81
N SER A 222 5.25 -8.23 -25.76
CA SER A 222 6.26 -9.02 -25.04
C SER A 222 7.68 -8.76 -25.58
N ASP A 223 7.85 -8.67 -26.91
CA ASP A 223 9.16 -8.35 -27.51
C ASP A 223 9.62 -6.91 -27.18
N ARG A 224 8.71 -5.95 -27.08
CA ARG A 224 9.03 -4.59 -26.58
C ARG A 224 9.53 -4.64 -25.14
N TYR A 225 8.83 -5.35 -24.26
CA TYR A 225 9.26 -5.54 -22.88
C TYR A 225 10.61 -6.22 -22.79
N ARG A 226 10.84 -7.30 -23.56
CA ARG A 226 12.14 -7.98 -23.65
C ARG A 226 13.26 -7.01 -24.04
N LYS A 227 13.04 -6.16 -25.07
CA LYS A 227 14.02 -5.15 -25.51
C LYS A 227 14.30 -4.09 -24.43
N ALA A 228 13.26 -3.62 -23.73
CA ALA A 228 13.39 -2.68 -22.63
C ALA A 228 14.19 -3.30 -21.48
N THR A 229 13.86 -4.54 -21.08
CA THR A 229 14.59 -5.30 -20.02
C THR A 229 16.05 -5.50 -20.39
N MET A 230 16.34 -5.91 -21.64
CA MET A 230 17.74 -6.05 -22.09
C MET A 230 18.49 -4.72 -22.10
N GLY A 231 17.79 -3.61 -22.39
CA GLY A 231 18.36 -2.27 -22.28
C GLY A 231 18.73 -1.88 -20.85
N THR A 232 17.85 -2.18 -19.88
CA THR A 232 18.10 -1.95 -18.45
C THR A 232 19.26 -2.81 -17.95
N LEU A 233 19.28 -4.12 -18.29
CA LEU A 233 20.36 -5.02 -17.90
C LEU A 233 21.72 -4.60 -18.44
N ARG A 234 21.80 -4.14 -19.71
CA ARG A 234 23.06 -3.62 -20.28
C ARG A 234 23.62 -2.44 -19.46
N ILE A 235 22.77 -1.51 -19.03
CA ILE A 235 23.21 -0.36 -18.23
C ILE A 235 23.58 -0.82 -16.81
N ALA A 236 22.81 -1.73 -16.21
CA ALA A 236 23.13 -2.29 -14.90
C ALA A 236 24.52 -2.98 -14.90
N PHE A 237 24.79 -3.84 -15.88
CA PHE A 237 26.12 -4.47 -16.03
C PHE A 237 27.23 -3.45 -16.33
N LEU A 238 26.95 -2.46 -17.18
CA LEU A 238 27.93 -1.40 -17.45
C LEU A 238 28.25 -0.57 -16.21
N SER A 239 27.22 -0.30 -15.37
CA SER A 239 27.41 0.42 -14.10
C SER A 239 28.29 -0.35 -13.14
N THR A 240 28.01 -1.64 -12.94
CA THR A 240 28.84 -2.50 -12.07
C THR A 240 30.28 -2.62 -12.62
N PHE A 241 30.42 -2.87 -13.92
CA PHE A 241 31.72 -2.95 -14.58
C PHE A 241 32.52 -1.64 -14.41
N ALA A 242 31.89 -0.50 -14.64
CA ALA A 242 32.57 0.78 -14.51
C ALA A 242 33.03 1.06 -13.05
N LEU A 243 32.19 0.75 -12.06
CA LEU A 243 32.55 0.89 -10.65
C LEU A 243 33.73 -0.02 -10.28
N ASP A 244 33.70 -1.26 -10.71
CA ASP A 244 34.79 -2.22 -10.46
C ASP A 244 36.07 -1.80 -11.20
N PHE A 245 35.95 -1.38 -12.46
CA PHE A 245 37.08 -0.93 -13.28
C PHE A 245 37.79 0.30 -12.65
N PHE A 246 37.04 1.34 -12.32
CA PHE A 246 37.64 2.55 -11.72
C PHE A 246 38.21 2.29 -10.33
N THR A 247 37.56 1.41 -9.54
CA THR A 247 38.08 0.99 -8.24
C THR A 247 39.41 0.25 -8.42
N MET A 248 39.45 -0.75 -9.31
CA MET A 248 40.69 -1.52 -9.56
C MET A 248 41.81 -0.67 -10.19
N LEU A 249 41.43 0.24 -11.09
CA LEU A 249 42.38 1.17 -11.68
C LEU A 249 42.99 2.07 -10.61
N SER A 250 42.19 2.58 -9.68
CA SER A 250 42.66 3.40 -8.56
C SER A 250 43.64 2.63 -7.66
N VAL A 251 43.28 1.38 -7.31
CA VAL A 251 44.18 0.51 -6.53
C VAL A 251 45.48 0.20 -7.30
N ALA A 252 45.38 -0.04 -8.62
CA ALA A 252 46.55 -0.29 -9.46
C ALA A 252 47.48 0.91 -9.54
N ILE A 253 46.96 2.13 -9.65
CA ILE A 253 47.77 3.38 -9.62
C ILE A 253 48.50 3.47 -8.31
N VAL A 254 47.84 3.24 -7.18
CA VAL A 254 48.47 3.23 -5.85
C VAL A 254 49.56 2.15 -5.79
N ALA A 255 49.28 0.94 -6.26
CA ALA A 255 50.21 -0.19 -6.26
C ALA A 255 51.49 0.12 -7.10
N VAL A 256 51.33 0.68 -8.31
CA VAL A 256 52.46 1.05 -9.19
C VAL A 256 53.30 2.14 -8.54
N MET A 257 52.66 3.17 -8.00
CA MET A 257 53.38 4.28 -7.33
C MET A 257 54.16 3.79 -6.11
N LEU A 258 53.56 2.95 -5.28
CA LEU A 258 54.21 2.33 -4.13
C LEU A 258 55.37 1.41 -4.56
N GLY A 259 55.15 0.59 -5.60
CA GLY A 259 56.17 -0.29 -6.16
C GLY A 259 57.39 0.45 -6.70
N LEU A 260 57.19 1.52 -7.48
CA LEU A 260 58.26 2.36 -8.00
C LEU A 260 59.07 3.00 -6.86
N ARG A 261 58.42 3.49 -5.82
CA ARG A 261 59.10 4.11 -4.66
C ARG A 261 59.83 3.09 -3.80
N LEU A 262 59.31 1.87 -3.71
CA LEU A 262 59.96 0.76 -3.05
C LEU A 262 61.26 0.38 -3.78
N VAL A 263 61.22 0.24 -5.12
CA VAL A 263 62.38 -0.08 -5.96
C VAL A 263 63.45 1.04 -5.89
N ASN A 264 63.00 2.31 -5.86
CA ASN A 264 63.88 3.47 -5.74
C ASN A 264 64.41 3.68 -4.30
N GLY A 265 64.07 2.81 -3.35
CA GLY A 265 64.52 2.92 -1.96
C GLY A 265 63.94 4.12 -1.18
N SER A 266 62.95 4.83 -1.73
CA SER A 266 62.31 5.97 -1.09
C SER A 266 61.19 5.64 -0.12
N MET A 267 60.86 4.35 0.03
CA MET A 267 59.84 3.80 0.93
C MET A 267 60.21 2.39 1.37
N THR A 268 59.88 2.02 2.61
CA THR A 268 60.07 0.65 3.12
C THR A 268 58.87 -0.23 2.79
N LEU A 269 59.07 -1.55 2.86
CA LEU A 269 58.06 -2.56 2.45
C LEU A 269 56.82 -2.52 3.34
N GLU A 270 56.95 -2.34 4.66
CA GLU A 270 55.84 -2.39 5.62
C GLU A 270 54.76 -1.32 5.34
N PRO A 271 55.07 0.00 5.27
CA PRO A 271 54.03 1.00 4.96
C PRO A 271 53.49 0.83 3.52
N ALA A 272 54.29 0.36 2.56
CA ALA A 272 53.83 0.12 1.22
C ALA A 272 52.76 -0.99 1.18
N LEU A 273 53.02 -2.12 1.84
CA LEU A 273 52.05 -3.23 1.97
C LEU A 273 50.79 -2.81 2.72
N MET A 274 50.95 -2.08 3.81
CA MET A 274 49.85 -1.60 4.63
C MET A 274 48.89 -0.71 3.83
N ILE A 275 49.42 0.26 3.07
CA ILE A 275 48.62 1.14 2.21
C ILE A 275 47.93 0.32 1.11
N LEU A 276 48.66 -0.62 0.50
CA LEU A 276 48.10 -1.49 -0.56
C LEU A 276 46.97 -2.35 -0.05
N LEU A 277 47.02 -2.86 1.18
CA LEU A 277 45.94 -3.64 1.83
C LEU A 277 44.74 -2.76 2.18
N LEU A 278 44.95 -1.49 2.53
CA LEU A 278 43.89 -0.55 2.90
C LEU A 278 43.18 0.09 1.69
N ALA A 279 43.87 0.21 0.54
CA ALA A 279 43.27 0.84 -0.64
C ALA A 279 41.95 0.21 -1.12
N PRO A 280 41.80 -1.11 -1.20
CA PRO A 280 40.49 -1.72 -1.49
C PRO A 280 39.41 -1.43 -0.43
N GLU A 281 39.75 -1.45 0.84
CA GLU A 281 38.83 -1.17 1.96
C GLU A 281 38.34 0.28 1.95
N TYR A 282 39.11 1.21 1.43
CA TYR A 282 38.74 2.61 1.23
C TYR A 282 37.59 2.78 0.25
N PHE A 283 37.61 2.06 -0.87
CA PHE A 283 36.58 2.15 -1.92
C PHE A 283 35.39 1.23 -1.69
N LEU A 284 35.52 0.19 -0.87
CA LEU A 284 34.52 -0.87 -0.68
C LEU A 284 33.13 -0.32 -0.29
N PRO A 285 32.97 0.61 0.68
CA PRO A 285 31.66 1.12 1.06
C PRO A 285 30.91 1.81 -0.08
N ILE A 286 31.64 2.55 -0.93
CA ILE A 286 31.05 3.28 -2.08
C ILE A 286 30.60 2.28 -3.13
N ARG A 287 31.44 1.30 -3.44
CA ARG A 287 31.13 0.23 -4.39
C ARG A 287 29.90 -0.59 -3.97
N GLU A 288 29.79 -0.94 -2.69
CA GLU A 288 28.65 -1.67 -2.15
C GLU A 288 27.34 -0.90 -2.25
N VAL A 289 27.34 0.41 -2.03
CA VAL A 289 26.13 1.25 -2.25
C VAL A 289 25.78 1.30 -3.74
N GLY A 290 26.75 1.38 -4.63
CA GLY A 290 26.50 1.35 -6.06
C GLY A 290 25.87 0.04 -6.53
N ASN A 291 26.37 -1.09 -6.04
CA ASN A 291 25.87 -2.41 -6.39
C ASN A 291 24.42 -2.65 -5.91
N ASP A 292 24.07 -2.15 -4.73
CA ASP A 292 22.74 -2.34 -4.16
C ASP A 292 21.76 -1.20 -4.51
N TYR A 293 22.17 -0.28 -5.38
CA TYR A 293 21.36 0.89 -5.73
C TYR A 293 19.92 0.51 -6.16
N HIS A 294 19.80 -0.50 -7.02
CA HIS A 294 18.50 -0.92 -7.55
C HIS A 294 17.61 -1.56 -6.47
N ALA A 295 18.17 -2.47 -5.66
CA ALA A 295 17.43 -3.10 -4.57
C ALA A 295 16.97 -2.09 -3.51
N THR A 296 17.78 -1.04 -3.27
CA THR A 296 17.47 0.01 -2.31
C THR A 296 16.47 1.03 -2.85
N LEU A 297 16.45 1.27 -4.16
CA LEU A 297 15.49 2.17 -4.80
C LEU A 297 14.06 1.64 -4.70
N ASP A 298 13.82 0.39 -5.12
CA ASP A 298 12.51 -0.28 -5.04
C ASP A 298 11.94 -0.26 -3.61
N GLY A 299 12.81 -0.50 -2.63
CA GLY A 299 12.40 -0.48 -1.22
C GLY A 299 12.03 0.91 -0.72
N LYS A 300 12.78 1.94 -1.15
CA LYS A 300 12.47 3.33 -0.84
C LYS A 300 11.13 3.75 -1.45
N GLU A 301 10.89 3.45 -2.74
CA GLU A 301 9.64 3.79 -3.43
C GLU A 301 8.44 3.12 -2.77
N SER A 302 8.57 1.84 -2.40
CA SER A 302 7.55 1.13 -1.64
C SER A 302 7.29 1.78 -0.28
N GLY A 303 8.33 2.21 0.43
CA GLY A 303 8.20 2.93 1.70
C GLY A 303 7.50 4.28 1.54
N ASP A 304 7.86 5.05 0.52
CA ASP A 304 7.25 6.35 0.22
C ASP A 304 5.75 6.20 -0.11
N ALA A 305 5.37 5.16 -0.87
CA ALA A 305 3.97 4.83 -1.17
C ALA A 305 3.18 4.46 0.09
N LEU A 306 3.74 3.62 0.96
CA LEU A 306 3.12 3.25 2.24
C LEU A 306 2.92 4.46 3.16
N ILE A 307 3.91 5.34 3.27
CA ILE A 307 3.83 6.56 4.07
C ILE A 307 2.79 7.53 3.49
N LYS A 308 2.63 7.59 2.16
CA LYS A 308 1.61 8.40 1.52
C LYS A 308 0.21 7.99 1.97
N ILE A 309 -0.08 6.68 2.03
CA ILE A 309 -1.36 6.15 2.53
C ILE A 309 -1.60 6.57 3.99
N VAL A 310 -0.59 6.42 4.85
CA VAL A 310 -0.70 6.82 6.27
C VAL A 310 -1.01 8.31 6.39
N LYS A 311 -0.30 9.16 5.66
CA LYS A 311 -0.52 10.62 5.67
C LYS A 311 -1.88 11.04 5.12
N GLN A 312 -2.44 10.30 4.17
CA GLN A 312 -3.79 10.56 3.67
C GLN A 312 -4.85 10.28 4.74
N ALA A 313 -4.63 9.24 5.56
CA ALA A 313 -5.51 8.90 6.66
C ALA A 313 -5.37 9.83 7.89
N GLU A 314 -4.21 10.45 8.09
CA GLU A 314 -3.92 11.40 9.18
C GLU A 314 -4.56 12.79 9.00
N LYS A 315 -5.25 13.05 7.87
CA LYS A 315 -6.04 14.27 7.75
C LYS A 315 -7.08 14.26 8.87
N PRO A 316 -7.24 15.35 9.64
CA PRO A 316 -7.96 15.32 10.89
C PRO A 316 -9.37 14.79 10.67
N SER A 317 -9.63 13.58 11.15
CA SER A 317 -10.94 13.19 11.64
C SER A 317 -11.23 14.14 12.78
N ALA A 318 -12.37 14.83 12.75
CA ALA A 318 -12.81 15.59 13.90
C ALA A 318 -12.68 14.70 15.14
N LYS A 319 -12.34 15.29 16.29
CA LYS A 319 -12.25 14.59 17.58
C LYS A 319 -13.38 13.57 17.66
N GLU A 320 -13.14 12.42 18.32
CA GLU A 320 -14.21 11.52 18.78
C GLU A 320 -15.24 12.36 19.53
N GLU A 321 -16.14 12.98 18.77
CA GLU A 321 -17.29 13.67 19.32
C GLU A 321 -18.31 12.59 19.62
N ASP A 322 -18.92 12.66 20.80
CA ASP A 322 -20.02 11.80 21.19
C ASP A 322 -21.17 12.03 20.19
N VAL A 323 -21.27 11.15 19.19
CA VAL A 323 -22.40 11.16 18.26
C VAL A 323 -23.60 10.61 19.04
N PRO A 324 -24.69 11.37 19.15
CA PRO A 324 -25.87 10.89 19.86
C PRO A 324 -26.42 9.58 19.25
N ASP A 325 -26.89 8.68 20.11
CA ASP A 325 -27.57 7.48 19.64
C ASP A 325 -28.85 7.84 18.88
N TRP A 326 -29.07 7.18 17.76
CA TRP A 326 -30.26 7.40 16.93
C TRP A 326 -31.50 6.83 17.58
N THR A 327 -32.51 7.67 17.73
CA THR A 327 -33.83 7.34 18.31
C THR A 327 -34.95 7.85 17.40
N GLU A 328 -36.22 7.54 17.71
CA GLU A 328 -37.38 8.07 16.98
C GLU A 328 -37.49 9.60 16.97
N ASN A 329 -36.86 10.26 17.93
CA ASN A 329 -36.83 11.74 18.02
C ASN A 329 -35.58 12.34 17.39
N SER A 330 -34.65 11.55 16.96
CA SER A 330 -33.39 12.02 16.37
C SER A 330 -33.61 12.60 14.98
N GLU A 331 -32.73 13.56 14.63
CA GLU A 331 -32.74 14.18 13.31
C GLU A 331 -31.29 14.31 12.78
N ILE A 332 -31.14 14.11 11.47
CA ILE A 332 -29.92 14.40 10.74
C ILE A 332 -30.18 15.52 9.74
N GLN A 333 -29.32 16.52 9.73
CA GLN A 333 -29.36 17.63 8.81
C GLN A 333 -28.05 17.75 8.04
N LEU A 334 -28.13 17.59 6.72
CA LEU A 334 -27.06 17.90 5.79
C LEU A 334 -27.30 19.31 5.23
N ARG A 335 -26.30 20.17 5.26
CA ARG A 335 -26.39 21.56 4.75
C ARG A 335 -25.32 21.82 3.73
N HIS A 336 -25.73 22.19 2.51
CA HIS A 336 -24.87 22.63 1.42
C HIS A 336 -23.72 21.64 1.10
N ILE A 337 -24.03 20.34 1.11
CA ILE A 337 -23.05 19.26 0.89
C ILE A 337 -22.62 19.25 -0.57
N THR A 338 -21.32 19.42 -0.79
CA THR A 338 -20.68 19.28 -2.09
C THR A 338 -19.60 18.18 -2.02
N VAL A 339 -19.56 17.32 -3.04
CA VAL A 339 -18.57 16.26 -3.16
C VAL A 339 -17.89 16.32 -4.51
N LYS A 340 -16.59 16.59 -4.48
CA LYS A 340 -15.68 16.50 -5.64
C LYS A 340 -14.70 15.38 -5.41
N TYR A 341 -14.63 14.46 -6.36
CA TYR A 341 -13.66 13.34 -6.31
C TYR A 341 -12.35 13.69 -6.98
N ASP A 342 -12.40 14.60 -7.95
CA ASP A 342 -11.27 15.11 -8.70
C ASP A 342 -11.50 16.61 -8.93
N GLU A 343 -10.44 17.40 -8.82
CA GLU A 343 -10.54 18.86 -9.03
C GLU A 343 -10.86 19.23 -10.48
N GLU A 344 -10.53 18.33 -11.44
CA GLU A 344 -10.76 18.54 -12.88
C GLU A 344 -12.15 18.06 -13.35
N GLN A 345 -12.90 17.33 -12.52
CA GLN A 345 -14.23 16.81 -12.86
C GLN A 345 -15.35 17.60 -12.17
N PRO A 346 -16.56 17.63 -12.77
CA PRO A 346 -17.71 18.22 -12.12
C PRO A 346 -18.02 17.50 -10.80
N PRO A 347 -18.60 18.20 -9.80
CA PRO A 347 -18.95 17.60 -8.53
C PRO A 347 -19.96 16.46 -8.72
N SER A 348 -19.78 15.36 -7.98
CA SER A 348 -20.75 14.26 -7.98
C SER A 348 -22.01 14.59 -7.17
N LEU A 349 -21.89 15.50 -6.18
CA LEU A 349 -23.00 16.17 -5.51
C LEU A 349 -22.63 17.64 -5.37
N GLU A 350 -23.60 18.52 -5.61
CA GLU A 350 -23.43 19.96 -5.57
C GLU A 350 -24.57 20.61 -4.79
N ASP A 351 -24.23 21.29 -3.69
CA ASP A 351 -25.16 22.06 -2.85
C ASP A 351 -26.37 21.24 -2.34
N VAL A 352 -26.15 19.99 -1.93
CA VAL A 352 -27.20 19.10 -1.44
C VAL A 352 -27.53 19.44 0.01
N SER A 353 -28.81 19.77 0.27
CA SER A 353 -29.33 19.95 1.62
C SER A 353 -30.47 18.97 1.85
N LEU A 354 -30.40 18.22 2.97
CA LEU A 354 -31.37 17.19 3.33
C LEU A 354 -31.63 17.19 4.83
N HIS A 355 -32.90 17.15 5.22
CA HIS A 355 -33.32 17.04 6.62
C HIS A 355 -34.17 15.79 6.80
N VAL A 356 -33.74 14.91 7.69
CA VAL A 356 -34.39 13.64 8.00
C VAL A 356 -34.62 13.55 9.49
N LYS A 357 -35.83 13.11 9.90
CA LYS A 357 -36.21 13.01 11.30
C LYS A 357 -36.87 11.66 11.60
N GLY A 358 -36.44 11.04 12.69
CA GLY A 358 -37.07 9.85 13.26
C GLY A 358 -36.88 8.57 12.44
N SER A 359 -37.76 7.62 12.68
CA SER A 359 -37.81 6.32 12.01
C SER A 359 -38.67 6.42 10.73
N LYS A 360 -38.12 7.07 9.69
CA LYS A 360 -38.80 7.25 8.40
C LYS A 360 -38.23 6.36 7.32
N LYS A 361 -39.08 6.01 6.36
CA LYS A 361 -38.70 5.32 5.13
C LYS A 361 -38.40 6.35 4.05
N ILE A 362 -37.14 6.41 3.59
CA ILE A 362 -36.67 7.39 2.63
C ILE A 362 -36.24 6.70 1.36
N GLY A 363 -36.83 7.10 0.25
CA GLY A 363 -36.43 6.66 -1.09
C GLY A 363 -35.57 7.69 -1.78
N ILE A 364 -34.41 7.29 -2.30
CA ILE A 364 -33.51 8.12 -3.11
C ILE A 364 -33.57 7.60 -4.55
N ILE A 365 -34.04 8.44 -5.47
CA ILE A 365 -34.16 8.07 -6.89
C ILE A 365 -33.43 9.06 -7.80
N GLY A 366 -33.16 8.63 -9.03
CA GLY A 366 -32.51 9.44 -10.08
C GLY A 366 -31.88 8.55 -11.15
N LYS A 367 -31.50 9.12 -12.28
CA LYS A 367 -30.82 8.38 -13.36
C LYS A 367 -29.50 7.77 -12.90
N SER A 368 -28.99 6.77 -13.65
CA SER A 368 -27.67 6.22 -13.38
C SER A 368 -26.62 7.34 -13.44
N GLY A 369 -25.73 7.41 -12.46
CA GLY A 369 -24.73 8.48 -12.35
C GLY A 369 -25.24 9.82 -11.76
N ALA A 370 -26.51 9.93 -11.36
CA ALA A 370 -27.08 11.16 -10.80
C ALA A 370 -26.50 11.56 -9.41
N GLY A 371 -25.81 10.64 -8.68
CA GLY A 371 -25.24 10.91 -7.37
C GLY A 371 -25.90 10.14 -6.21
N LYS A 372 -26.84 9.23 -6.46
CA LYS A 372 -27.54 8.43 -5.43
C LYS A 372 -26.58 7.69 -4.49
N SER A 373 -25.70 6.86 -5.05
CA SER A 373 -24.71 6.10 -4.26
C SER A 373 -23.73 7.03 -3.54
N THR A 374 -23.40 8.20 -4.10
CA THR A 374 -22.57 9.20 -3.42
C THR A 374 -23.27 9.76 -2.17
N LEU A 375 -24.59 10.01 -2.23
CA LEU A 375 -25.34 10.46 -1.07
C LEU A 375 -25.44 9.38 0.01
N ILE A 376 -25.65 8.11 -0.38
CA ILE A 376 -25.58 6.97 0.55
C ILE A 376 -24.18 6.83 1.15
N ASP A 377 -23.11 6.93 0.35
CA ASP A 377 -21.73 6.84 0.82
C ASP A 377 -21.41 7.93 1.87
N ILE A 378 -21.95 9.14 1.71
CA ILE A 378 -21.82 10.20 2.72
C ILE A 378 -22.57 9.85 4.00
N LEU A 379 -23.84 9.48 3.88
CA LEU A 379 -24.67 9.13 5.03
C LEU A 379 -24.12 7.90 5.78
N SER A 380 -23.52 6.95 5.06
CA SER A 380 -22.85 5.77 5.64
C SER A 380 -21.44 6.09 6.21
N GLY A 381 -20.93 7.31 6.00
CA GLY A 381 -19.61 7.70 6.45
C GLY A 381 -18.45 7.12 5.64
N PHE A 382 -18.68 6.66 4.41
CA PHE A 382 -17.63 6.12 3.53
C PHE A 382 -16.92 7.21 2.73
N VAL A 383 -17.54 8.36 2.56
CA VAL A 383 -17.01 9.49 1.80
C VAL A 383 -17.13 10.78 2.60
N GLN A 384 -16.04 11.54 2.60
CA GLN A 384 -16.04 12.90 3.15
C GLN A 384 -16.57 13.86 2.09
N PHE A 385 -17.45 14.76 2.49
CA PHE A 385 -17.84 15.89 1.65
C PHE A 385 -16.72 16.95 1.59
N THR A 386 -16.65 17.66 0.47
CA THR A 386 -15.65 18.71 0.23
C THR A 386 -16.06 20.02 0.90
N GLU A 387 -17.36 20.30 0.88
CA GLU A 387 -17.95 21.51 1.45
C GLU A 387 -19.28 21.16 2.11
N GLY A 388 -19.72 21.97 3.08
CA GLY A 388 -20.95 21.78 3.82
C GLY A 388 -20.76 21.33 5.26
N SER A 389 -21.86 20.97 5.92
CA SER A 389 -21.87 20.45 7.29
C SER A 389 -22.94 19.39 7.50
N ALA A 390 -22.69 18.47 8.44
CA ALA A 390 -23.64 17.48 8.91
C ALA A 390 -23.87 17.65 10.41
N GLU A 391 -25.12 17.63 10.83
CA GLU A 391 -25.53 17.75 12.23
C GLU A 391 -26.47 16.60 12.59
N VAL A 392 -26.30 16.01 13.77
CA VAL A 392 -27.22 15.04 14.37
C VAL A 392 -27.75 15.64 15.68
N ASN A 393 -29.07 15.79 15.79
CA ASN A 393 -29.73 16.45 16.93
C ASN A 393 -29.17 17.85 17.22
N GLY A 394 -28.78 18.59 16.16
CA GLY A 394 -28.19 19.94 16.27
C GLY A 394 -26.71 19.94 16.68
N VAL A 395 -26.07 18.78 16.84
CA VAL A 395 -24.65 18.66 17.15
C VAL A 395 -23.91 18.39 15.84
N PRO A 396 -22.89 19.20 15.47
CA PRO A 396 -22.04 18.91 14.32
C PRO A 396 -21.33 17.56 14.48
N VAL A 397 -21.38 16.72 13.46
CA VAL A 397 -20.80 15.38 13.50
C VAL A 397 -19.93 15.08 12.28
N ASP A 398 -18.86 14.32 12.48
CA ASP A 398 -18.18 13.64 11.38
C ASP A 398 -18.83 12.28 11.15
N LEU A 399 -19.55 12.15 10.04
CA LEU A 399 -20.22 10.89 9.68
C LEU A 399 -19.25 9.71 9.48
N ARG A 400 -17.93 9.95 9.37
CA ARG A 400 -16.91 8.90 9.29
C ARG A 400 -16.50 8.35 10.66
N SER A 401 -17.03 8.90 11.75
CA SER A 401 -16.72 8.44 13.09
C SER A 401 -17.22 7.02 13.33
N ASP A 402 -16.47 6.25 14.11
CA ASP A 402 -16.86 4.90 14.52
C ASP A 402 -18.21 4.91 15.25
N ALA A 403 -18.48 5.96 16.04
CA ALA A 403 -19.72 6.12 16.77
C ALA A 403 -20.95 6.25 15.86
N TRP A 404 -20.83 6.94 14.72
CA TRP A 404 -21.88 7.01 13.71
C TRP A 404 -22.03 5.70 12.95
N GLN A 405 -20.92 5.13 12.45
CA GLN A 405 -20.96 3.92 11.64
C GLN A 405 -21.46 2.67 12.40
N LYS A 406 -21.24 2.61 13.72
CA LYS A 406 -21.78 1.53 14.57
C LYS A 406 -23.31 1.52 14.64
N GLN A 407 -23.96 2.63 14.32
CA GLN A 407 -25.44 2.75 14.31
C GLN A 407 -26.05 2.34 12.96
N ILE A 408 -25.22 2.06 11.94
CA ILE A 408 -25.68 1.83 10.55
C ILE A 408 -25.47 0.37 10.15
N THR A 409 -26.51 -0.20 9.54
CA THR A 409 -26.38 -1.42 8.72
C THR A 409 -26.51 -1.02 7.26
N TYR A 410 -25.44 -1.28 6.51
CA TYR A 410 -25.36 -0.95 5.09
C TYR A 410 -25.33 -2.22 4.24
N ILE A 411 -26.22 -2.29 3.24
CA ILE A 411 -26.25 -3.34 2.21
C ILE A 411 -25.93 -2.70 0.86
N PRO A 412 -24.76 -3.01 0.28
CA PRO A 412 -24.37 -2.52 -1.04
C PRO A 412 -25.09 -3.25 -2.17
N GLN A 413 -25.07 -2.68 -3.36
CA GLN A 413 -25.57 -3.28 -4.60
C GLN A 413 -24.94 -4.65 -4.90
N HIS A 414 -23.65 -4.83 -4.58
CA HIS A 414 -22.91 -6.09 -4.72
C HIS A 414 -22.37 -6.52 -3.35
N PRO A 415 -23.14 -7.35 -2.60
CA PRO A 415 -22.73 -7.79 -1.28
C PRO A 415 -21.48 -8.67 -1.33
N PHE A 416 -20.57 -8.45 -0.40
CA PHE A 416 -19.39 -9.29 -0.27
C PHE A 416 -19.69 -10.52 0.60
N ILE A 417 -19.34 -11.70 0.08
CA ILE A 417 -19.44 -12.97 0.79
C ILE A 417 -18.02 -13.38 1.23
N PHE A 418 -17.83 -13.46 2.54
CA PHE A 418 -16.57 -13.88 3.12
C PHE A 418 -16.34 -15.38 2.94
N ASN A 419 -15.09 -15.80 2.81
CA ASN A 419 -14.74 -17.21 2.89
C ASN A 419 -15.02 -17.71 4.31
N GLY A 420 -16.08 -18.50 4.46
CA GLY A 420 -16.57 -19.01 5.74
C GLY A 420 -17.89 -19.75 5.53
N THR A 421 -18.49 -20.21 6.61
CA THR A 421 -19.79 -20.90 6.55
C THR A 421 -20.91 -19.91 6.24
N VAL A 422 -22.05 -20.43 5.76
CA VAL A 422 -23.27 -19.63 5.58
C VAL A 422 -23.63 -18.94 6.89
N LYS A 423 -23.58 -19.66 8.01
CA LYS A 423 -23.89 -19.14 9.35
C LYS A 423 -22.97 -17.96 9.72
N GLU A 424 -21.65 -18.12 9.62
CA GLU A 424 -20.68 -17.06 9.90
C GLU A 424 -20.90 -15.81 9.03
N ASN A 425 -21.28 -16.02 7.77
CA ASN A 425 -21.61 -14.91 6.86
C ASN A 425 -22.89 -14.18 7.28
N ILE A 426 -23.90 -14.85 7.76
CA ILE A 426 -25.17 -14.26 8.16
C ILE A 426 -25.05 -13.56 9.52
N GLU A 427 -24.34 -14.17 10.48
CA GLU A 427 -24.14 -13.61 11.82
C GLU A 427 -23.09 -12.47 11.85
N PHE A 428 -22.59 -12.01 10.70
CA PHE A 428 -21.48 -11.05 10.60
C PHE A 428 -21.73 -9.71 11.33
N TYR A 429 -22.97 -9.23 11.37
CA TYR A 429 -23.34 -7.98 12.09
C TYR A 429 -23.95 -8.24 13.47
N GLN A 430 -24.04 -9.49 13.89
CA GLN A 430 -24.65 -9.81 15.18
C GLN A 430 -23.69 -9.47 16.32
N ASP A 431 -24.07 -8.54 17.17
CA ASP A 431 -23.40 -8.32 18.44
C ASP A 431 -23.67 -9.50 19.37
N ARG A 432 -22.62 -10.01 20.05
CA ARG A 432 -22.72 -11.16 20.97
C ARG A 432 -23.69 -10.86 22.10
N GLY A 433 -24.94 -11.32 21.99
CA GLY A 433 -25.97 -11.17 23.03
C GLY A 433 -27.38 -10.84 22.52
N GLY A 434 -27.57 -10.58 21.22
CA GLY A 434 -28.89 -10.34 20.65
C GLY A 434 -29.74 -11.63 20.57
N SER A 435 -30.99 -11.57 21.02
CA SER A 435 -31.95 -12.68 20.98
C SER A 435 -32.73 -12.67 19.64
N TYR A 436 -31.99 -12.78 18.51
CA TYR A 436 -32.65 -12.88 17.21
C TYR A 436 -32.78 -14.35 16.77
N ASP A 437 -33.97 -14.67 16.20
CA ASP A 437 -34.19 -15.96 15.64
C ASP A 437 -33.51 -16.08 14.28
N TYR A 438 -32.42 -16.86 14.23
CA TYR A 438 -31.68 -17.14 13.01
C TYR A 438 -32.57 -17.77 11.92
N GLU A 439 -33.48 -18.69 12.30
CA GLU A 439 -34.41 -19.33 11.36
C GLU A 439 -35.43 -18.34 10.81
N ASP A 440 -35.91 -17.41 11.63
CA ASP A 440 -36.84 -16.35 11.19
C ASP A 440 -36.13 -15.41 10.17
N ALA A 441 -34.88 -15.00 10.43
CA ALA A 441 -34.11 -14.23 9.49
C ALA A 441 -33.88 -14.94 8.15
N LEU A 442 -33.60 -16.25 8.18
CA LEU A 442 -33.47 -17.07 6.97
C LEU A 442 -34.79 -17.17 6.19
N THR A 443 -35.87 -17.32 6.91
CA THR A 443 -37.22 -17.45 6.31
C THR A 443 -37.60 -16.16 5.61
N LYS A 444 -37.46 -15.02 6.29
CA LYS A 444 -37.75 -13.68 5.75
C LYS A 444 -36.85 -13.28 4.60
N ALA A 445 -35.57 -13.71 4.62
CA ALA A 445 -34.66 -13.51 3.50
C ALA A 445 -34.90 -14.51 2.33
N GLY A 446 -35.87 -15.44 2.45
CA GLY A 446 -36.14 -16.48 1.45
C GLY A 446 -34.96 -17.45 1.25
N LEU A 447 -34.14 -17.68 2.28
CA LEU A 447 -32.93 -18.52 2.22
C LEU A 447 -33.14 -19.92 2.79
N LEU A 448 -34.15 -20.13 3.63
CA LEU A 448 -34.32 -21.36 4.40
C LEU A 448 -34.30 -22.60 3.52
N SER A 449 -35.10 -22.63 2.44
CA SER A 449 -35.17 -23.75 1.50
C SER A 449 -33.84 -23.99 0.76
N THR A 450 -33.18 -22.92 0.37
CA THR A 450 -31.88 -22.98 -0.33
C THR A 450 -30.79 -23.58 0.57
N ILE A 451 -30.74 -23.15 1.83
CA ILE A 451 -29.73 -23.63 2.79
C ILE A 451 -30.02 -25.10 3.19
N GLN A 452 -31.28 -25.46 3.37
CA GLN A 452 -31.67 -26.86 3.68
C GLN A 452 -31.29 -27.86 2.58
N GLN A 453 -31.20 -27.42 1.32
CA GLN A 453 -30.75 -28.22 0.18
C GLN A 453 -29.23 -28.32 0.05
N MET A 454 -28.47 -27.53 0.79
CA MET A 454 -27.01 -27.61 0.78
C MET A 454 -26.51 -28.84 1.55
N PRO A 455 -25.42 -29.53 1.10
CA PRO A 455 -24.92 -30.76 1.74
C PRO A 455 -24.62 -30.61 3.22
N LYS A 456 -24.04 -29.46 3.64
CA LYS A 456 -23.69 -29.15 5.03
C LYS A 456 -24.60 -28.09 5.64
N LYS A 457 -25.71 -27.76 4.96
CA LYS A 457 -26.70 -26.76 5.39
C LYS A 457 -26.02 -25.42 5.79
N GLU A 458 -26.29 -24.95 7.00
CA GLU A 458 -25.70 -23.69 7.55
C GLU A 458 -24.17 -23.72 7.72
N ASN A 459 -23.59 -24.92 7.80
CA ASN A 459 -22.16 -25.14 7.89
C ASN A 459 -21.49 -25.30 6.51
N GLU A 460 -22.21 -25.10 5.40
CA GLU A 460 -21.62 -25.08 4.06
C GLU A 460 -20.69 -23.90 3.91
N VAL A 461 -19.47 -24.17 3.42
CA VAL A 461 -18.46 -23.11 3.17
C VAL A 461 -18.78 -22.43 1.85
N ILE A 462 -18.92 -21.10 1.88
CA ILE A 462 -19.23 -20.22 0.76
C ILE A 462 -18.13 -19.15 0.59
N GLY A 463 -18.17 -18.40 -0.50
CA GLY A 463 -17.16 -17.38 -0.82
C GLY A 463 -15.97 -17.96 -1.57
N ASP A 464 -14.83 -17.23 -1.55
CA ASP A 464 -13.62 -17.63 -2.28
C ASP A 464 -13.10 -19.00 -1.80
N GLY A 465 -13.02 -19.98 -2.73
CA GLY A 465 -12.60 -21.34 -2.42
C GLY A 465 -13.69 -22.25 -1.86
N GLY A 466 -14.92 -21.72 -1.62
CA GLY A 466 -16.10 -22.48 -1.23
C GLY A 466 -17.12 -22.61 -2.37
N ARG A 467 -18.38 -22.93 -2.00
CA ARG A 467 -19.48 -22.97 -2.95
C ARG A 467 -19.78 -21.58 -3.49
N GLN A 468 -19.83 -21.45 -4.80
CA GLN A 468 -20.28 -20.23 -5.45
C GLN A 468 -21.78 -20.03 -5.29
N LEU A 469 -22.18 -18.80 -4.99
CA LEU A 469 -23.58 -18.40 -4.88
C LEU A 469 -24.00 -17.63 -6.14
N SER A 470 -25.28 -17.73 -6.48
CA SER A 470 -25.86 -16.80 -7.46
C SER A 470 -25.91 -15.38 -6.88
N GLY A 471 -25.98 -14.35 -7.73
CA GLY A 471 -26.11 -12.97 -7.27
C GLY A 471 -27.31 -12.75 -6.36
N GLY A 472 -28.46 -13.35 -6.67
CA GLY A 472 -29.65 -13.29 -5.82
C GLY A 472 -29.47 -14.00 -4.46
N GLN A 473 -28.75 -15.13 -4.41
CA GLN A 473 -28.42 -15.78 -3.13
C GLN A 473 -27.48 -14.93 -2.26
N ALA A 474 -26.47 -14.31 -2.87
CA ALA A 474 -25.57 -13.40 -2.15
C ALA A 474 -26.33 -12.18 -1.59
N GLN A 475 -27.29 -11.65 -2.34
CA GLN A 475 -28.14 -10.55 -1.92
C GLN A 475 -29.04 -10.91 -0.74
N ARG A 476 -29.66 -12.11 -0.79
CA ARG A 476 -30.47 -12.63 0.31
C ARG A 476 -29.65 -12.87 1.59
N ILE A 477 -28.39 -13.31 1.48
CA ILE A 477 -27.48 -13.40 2.65
C ILE A 477 -27.23 -12.02 3.25
N ALA A 478 -27.05 -11.00 2.43
CA ALA A 478 -26.87 -9.63 2.94
C ALA A 478 -28.15 -9.10 3.62
N LEU A 479 -29.33 -9.45 3.10
CA LEU A 479 -30.60 -9.13 3.76
C LEU A 479 -30.75 -9.87 5.08
N ALA A 480 -30.41 -11.17 5.15
CA ALA A 480 -30.40 -11.93 6.40
C ALA A 480 -29.46 -11.30 7.45
N ARG A 481 -28.28 -10.80 7.03
CA ARG A 481 -27.38 -10.02 7.90
C ARG A 481 -28.07 -8.80 8.49
N ALA A 482 -28.85 -8.07 7.67
CA ALA A 482 -29.53 -6.86 8.11
C ALA A 482 -30.70 -7.21 9.05
N PHE A 483 -31.41 -8.30 8.83
CA PHE A 483 -32.50 -8.76 9.70
C PHE A 483 -32.00 -9.16 11.10
N LEU A 484 -30.75 -9.66 11.20
CA LEU A 484 -30.11 -9.97 12.48
C LEU A 484 -29.47 -8.75 13.15
N SER A 485 -29.47 -7.59 12.50
CA SER A 485 -28.83 -6.38 13.03
C SER A 485 -29.79 -5.56 13.86
N ASP A 486 -29.35 -5.16 15.06
CA ASP A 486 -30.11 -4.30 15.99
C ASP A 486 -29.96 -2.81 15.72
N ARG A 487 -29.13 -2.46 14.76
CA ARG A 487 -28.77 -1.07 14.48
C ARG A 487 -29.98 -0.25 14.04
N PRO A 488 -30.10 0.99 14.52
CA PRO A 488 -31.28 1.81 14.28
C PRO A 488 -31.41 2.41 12.88
N ILE A 489 -30.31 2.40 12.10
CA ILE A 489 -30.26 2.98 10.75
C ILE A 489 -29.94 1.88 9.74
N ILE A 490 -30.81 1.72 8.75
CA ILE A 490 -30.65 0.73 7.67
C ILE A 490 -30.53 1.45 6.34
N MET A 491 -29.45 1.20 5.62
CA MET A 491 -29.19 1.79 4.31
C MET A 491 -29.02 0.70 3.26
N LEU A 492 -29.81 0.75 2.20
CA LEU A 492 -29.81 -0.21 1.10
C LEU A 492 -29.51 0.51 -0.21
N ASP A 493 -28.51 0.03 -0.94
CA ASP A 493 -28.20 0.50 -2.29
C ASP A 493 -28.57 -0.62 -3.30
N GLU A 494 -29.69 -0.43 -4.00
CA GLU A 494 -30.26 -1.37 -4.97
C GLU A 494 -30.35 -2.84 -4.49
N PRO A 495 -31.00 -3.12 -3.35
CA PRO A 495 -30.96 -4.41 -2.68
C PRO A 495 -31.60 -5.57 -3.46
N THR A 496 -32.33 -5.30 -4.53
CA THR A 496 -33.06 -6.29 -5.34
C THR A 496 -32.63 -6.30 -6.81
N ALA A 497 -31.48 -5.66 -7.15
CA ALA A 497 -31.03 -5.54 -8.55
C ALA A 497 -30.81 -6.89 -9.28
N GLN A 498 -30.57 -7.98 -8.54
CA GLN A 498 -30.27 -9.31 -9.09
C GLN A 498 -31.34 -10.34 -8.76
N VAL A 499 -32.54 -9.90 -8.35
CA VAL A 499 -33.67 -10.75 -7.96
C VAL A 499 -34.77 -10.61 -9.01
N ASP A 500 -35.50 -11.72 -9.30
CA ASP A 500 -36.67 -11.70 -10.19
C ASP A 500 -37.82 -10.92 -9.57
N ILE A 501 -38.77 -10.48 -10.42
CA ILE A 501 -39.85 -9.57 -10.03
C ILE A 501 -40.77 -10.16 -8.97
N GLU A 502 -41.13 -11.45 -9.06
CA GLU A 502 -42.01 -12.09 -8.08
C GLU A 502 -41.36 -12.14 -6.70
N THR A 503 -40.14 -12.62 -6.64
CA THR A 503 -39.34 -12.66 -5.41
C THR A 503 -39.07 -11.25 -4.84
N GLU A 504 -38.90 -10.24 -5.69
CA GLU A 504 -38.76 -8.87 -5.25
C GLU A 504 -39.97 -8.35 -4.50
N TYR A 505 -41.19 -8.63 -4.98
CA TYR A 505 -42.38 -8.18 -4.30
C TYR A 505 -42.54 -8.83 -2.91
N GLU A 506 -42.18 -10.10 -2.75
CA GLU A 506 -42.17 -10.77 -1.45
C GLU A 506 -41.14 -10.16 -0.52
N LEU A 507 -39.91 -10.04 -0.97
CA LEU A 507 -38.81 -9.42 -0.19
C LEU A 507 -39.08 -7.97 0.20
N LYS A 508 -39.76 -7.20 -0.66
CA LYS A 508 -40.17 -5.84 -0.37
C LYS A 508 -41.04 -5.75 0.87
N GLN A 509 -42.06 -6.60 0.96
CA GLN A 509 -42.98 -6.61 2.10
C GLN A 509 -42.27 -6.99 3.40
N ASP A 510 -41.40 -8.00 3.33
CA ASP A 510 -40.59 -8.41 4.49
C ASP A 510 -39.64 -7.30 4.94
N ILE A 511 -38.95 -6.65 4.01
CA ILE A 511 -38.03 -5.54 4.30
C ILE A 511 -38.78 -4.35 4.95
N LEU A 512 -39.91 -3.94 4.37
CA LEU A 512 -40.69 -2.80 4.88
C LEU A 512 -41.31 -3.09 6.25
N THR A 513 -41.64 -4.31 6.54
CA THR A 513 -42.19 -4.74 7.84
C THR A 513 -41.09 -4.83 8.90
N MET A 514 -39.96 -5.44 8.57
CA MET A 514 -38.87 -5.63 9.52
C MET A 514 -38.19 -4.32 9.96
N PHE A 515 -38.21 -3.32 9.11
CA PHE A 515 -37.52 -2.03 9.38
C PHE A 515 -38.50 -0.87 9.63
N GLN A 516 -39.77 -1.17 10.00
CA GLN A 516 -40.77 -0.13 10.22
C GLN A 516 -40.41 0.87 11.35
N ASP A 517 -39.71 0.40 12.39
CA ASP A 517 -39.33 1.20 13.57
C ASP A 517 -37.90 1.75 13.46
N LYS A 518 -37.26 1.63 12.29
CA LYS A 518 -35.89 2.09 12.03
C LYS A 518 -35.88 3.22 11.02
N LEU A 519 -34.81 4.02 11.02
CA LEU A 519 -34.53 4.90 9.90
C LEU A 519 -34.11 4.02 8.71
N PHE A 520 -34.95 4.00 7.69
CA PHE A 520 -34.74 3.19 6.49
C PHE A 520 -34.47 4.07 5.28
N ILE A 521 -33.31 3.92 4.65
CA ILE A 521 -32.89 4.69 3.48
C ILE A 521 -32.62 3.72 2.33
N LEU A 522 -33.33 3.90 1.23
CA LEU A 522 -33.23 3.06 0.04
C LEU A 522 -32.84 3.89 -1.18
N ALA A 523 -31.70 3.62 -1.80
CA ALA A 523 -31.43 4.07 -3.15
C ALA A 523 -31.81 2.99 -4.15
N THR A 524 -32.62 3.35 -5.13
CA THR A 524 -33.06 2.44 -6.20
C THR A 524 -33.45 3.22 -7.45
N HIS A 525 -33.43 2.54 -8.58
CA HIS A 525 -34.07 3.00 -9.81
C HIS A 525 -35.48 2.41 -10.00
N ARG A 526 -35.92 1.49 -9.13
CA ARG A 526 -37.23 0.82 -9.20
C ARG A 526 -38.32 1.66 -8.50
N LEU A 527 -39.18 2.29 -9.28
CA LEU A 527 -40.14 3.30 -8.81
C LEU A 527 -41.30 2.69 -7.98
N HIS A 528 -41.62 1.40 -8.12
CA HIS A 528 -42.68 0.74 -7.34
C HIS A 528 -42.42 0.73 -5.82
N TRP A 529 -41.15 0.92 -5.37
CA TRP A 529 -40.81 1.12 -3.96
C TRP A 529 -41.28 2.46 -3.41
N MET A 530 -41.31 3.49 -4.26
CA MET A 530 -41.54 4.87 -3.84
C MET A 530 -42.95 5.12 -3.26
N LYS A 531 -43.91 4.27 -3.60
CA LYS A 531 -45.29 4.37 -3.06
C LYS A 531 -45.35 4.14 -1.55
N ASP A 532 -44.41 3.40 -0.99
CA ASP A 532 -44.34 3.00 0.42
C ASP A 532 -43.31 3.82 1.22
N MET A 533 -42.73 4.86 0.61
CA MET A 533 -41.76 5.75 1.25
C MET A 533 -42.45 6.98 1.84
N ASP A 534 -42.06 7.35 3.07
CA ASP A 534 -42.54 8.57 3.75
C ASP A 534 -41.97 9.84 3.11
N LEU A 535 -40.73 9.73 2.59
CA LEU A 535 -40.03 10.82 1.94
C LEU A 535 -39.28 10.29 0.71
N ILE A 536 -39.41 10.99 -0.40
CA ILE A 536 -38.69 10.69 -1.64
C ILE A 536 -37.76 11.85 -1.95
N VAL A 537 -36.50 11.57 -2.21
CA VAL A 537 -35.46 12.51 -2.64
C VAL A 537 -35.10 12.19 -4.08
N VAL A 538 -35.38 13.13 -4.97
CA VAL A 538 -35.07 13.01 -6.39
C VAL A 538 -33.74 13.71 -6.64
N ILE A 539 -32.76 12.98 -7.18
CA ILE A 539 -31.43 13.54 -7.51
C ILE A 539 -31.26 13.58 -9.03
N GLU A 540 -30.92 14.77 -9.52
CA GLU A 540 -30.59 15.01 -10.93
C GLU A 540 -29.27 15.79 -11.02
N ASN A 541 -28.33 15.28 -11.82
CA ASN A 541 -27.04 15.93 -12.08
C ASN A 541 -26.30 16.39 -10.80
N GLY A 542 -26.32 15.56 -9.77
CA GLY A 542 -25.67 15.86 -8.50
C GLY A 542 -26.42 16.81 -7.56
N LYS A 543 -27.63 17.24 -7.91
CA LYS A 543 -28.46 18.15 -7.08
C LYS A 543 -29.76 17.48 -6.65
N VAL A 544 -30.28 17.93 -5.51
CA VAL A 544 -31.63 17.54 -5.10
C VAL A 544 -32.63 18.37 -5.92
N ALA A 545 -33.31 17.69 -6.85
CA ALA A 545 -34.31 18.32 -7.71
C ALA A 545 -35.65 18.48 -7.00
N GLU A 546 -36.11 17.44 -6.28
CA GLU A 546 -37.38 17.45 -5.57
C GLU A 546 -37.29 16.64 -4.28
N VAL A 547 -38.05 17.06 -3.28
CA VAL A 547 -38.28 16.33 -2.02
C VAL A 547 -39.76 16.40 -1.68
N GLY A 548 -40.35 15.27 -1.27
CA GLY A 548 -41.74 15.18 -0.88
C GLY A 548 -42.22 13.73 -0.78
N ASN A 549 -43.50 13.52 -0.41
CA ASN A 549 -44.09 12.21 -0.49
C ASN A 549 -44.59 11.88 -1.92
N HIS A 550 -44.93 10.62 -2.15
CA HIS A 550 -45.37 10.16 -3.47
C HIS A 550 -46.52 11.00 -4.07
N GLN A 551 -47.57 11.33 -3.25
CA GLN A 551 -48.72 12.10 -3.72
C GLN A 551 -48.41 13.55 -4.02
N GLU A 552 -47.55 14.19 -3.19
CA GLU A 552 -47.10 15.56 -3.40
C GLU A 552 -46.30 15.71 -4.68
N LEU A 553 -45.34 14.75 -4.92
CA LEU A 553 -44.49 14.81 -6.09
C LEU A 553 -45.25 14.54 -7.39
N ILE A 554 -46.24 13.65 -7.39
CA ILE A 554 -47.14 13.45 -8.55
C ILE A 554 -47.91 14.73 -8.87
N ARG A 555 -48.43 15.43 -7.85
CA ARG A 555 -49.18 16.68 -8.08
C ARG A 555 -48.31 17.80 -8.63
N LYS A 556 -47.04 17.88 -8.25
CA LYS A 556 -46.06 18.85 -8.75
C LYS A 556 -45.76 18.70 -10.24
N LYS A 557 -45.92 17.50 -10.80
CA LYS A 557 -45.58 17.13 -12.20
C LYS A 557 -44.16 17.50 -12.60
N GLY A 558 -43.21 17.40 -11.68
CA GLY A 558 -41.81 17.70 -11.88
C GLY A 558 -40.98 16.48 -12.28
N ALA A 559 -39.70 16.45 -11.85
CA ALA A 559 -38.75 15.39 -12.20
C ALA A 559 -39.26 13.98 -11.79
N TYR A 560 -39.86 13.85 -10.60
CA TYR A 560 -40.45 12.59 -10.14
C TYR A 560 -41.54 12.07 -11.10
N TYR A 561 -42.41 12.94 -11.54
CA TYR A 561 -43.49 12.60 -12.47
C TYR A 561 -42.96 12.16 -13.83
N GLN A 562 -41.91 12.81 -14.31
CA GLN A 562 -41.25 12.43 -15.57
C GLN A 562 -40.62 11.03 -15.47
N PHE A 563 -39.96 10.71 -14.36
CA PHE A 563 -39.42 9.38 -14.13
C PHE A 563 -40.51 8.28 -14.15
N LEU A 564 -41.67 8.53 -13.55
CA LEU A 564 -42.80 7.57 -13.56
C LEU A 564 -43.30 7.26 -14.98
N HIS A 565 -43.39 8.27 -15.83
CA HIS A 565 -43.83 8.10 -17.21
C HIS A 565 -42.78 7.49 -18.14
N GLU A 566 -41.51 7.79 -17.95
CA GLU A 566 -40.43 7.15 -18.69
C GLU A 566 -40.38 5.61 -18.43
N GLU A 567 -40.75 5.14 -17.25
CA GLU A 567 -40.78 3.72 -16.90
C GLU A 567 -42.05 3.00 -17.42
N GLU A 568 -43.18 3.73 -17.56
CA GLU A 568 -44.43 3.16 -18.11
C GLU A 568 -44.39 3.02 -19.64
N GLU A 569 -43.46 3.70 -20.35
CA GLU A 569 -43.31 3.60 -21.81
C GLU A 569 -42.33 2.49 -22.26
N ILE A 570 -41.61 1.84 -21.34
CA ILE A 570 -40.65 0.75 -21.59
C ILE A 570 -41.32 -0.60 -21.20
#